data_05be87bee1da100f859eb9a5068ff0f6
#
_entry.id   05be87bee1da100f859eb9a5068ff0f6
#
_cell.length_a   1.000
_cell.length_b   1.000
_cell.length_c   1.000
_cell.angle_alpha   90.00
_cell.angle_beta   90.00
_cell.angle_gamma   90.00
#
_symmetry.space_group_name_H-M   'P 1'
#
loop_
_entity.id
_entity.type
_entity.pdbx_description
1 polymer ?
#
loop_
_entity_poly.entity_id
_entity_poly.type
_entity_poly.pdbx_seq_one_letter_code
_entity_poly.pdbx_strand_id
1 'polypeptide(L)'
;PITPGARLCLNGAHIIVNPSASDETVGKADYRRQLVHQQSAANICGYVYTSSGVYESTTDLVYSGHCIISEYGTRIAENDRFERESTITYGDIDYERIKFERSLDHSLEECTSRYTDRELYTYVYIDPLRVLNSEEKLIRRFAPNPFVPADRRTVDERCEEIFRIQTAGLAKRLEHARAKTAVVGISGGLDSTLALLVCAETFKLLGRDPENIIAVTMPGFGTTDRTYENALTIMRLLGADVREVPIGDAVMAHFEAIGHDPSVHDVTYENCQARERTQILMDIANETGGFVVGTGDLSESALGWSTYNGDHMSMYAVNVSVPKTLVSFVVGWVADNRLAGEHEVKDYSLDNATLRRALHDIMDTPISPELLPPDKDGKIVQKTEERVGPYILHDFFLFYTIRFGMRPRRLLYIAQQTFEGMFEPSYVKKWLREFYRRFFMQQYKRSCIPDGPKVGTVTLSPRGDWRMPSDADSSLWLKEIDECEL
;
A
#
# COMPACT_ATOMS: atom_id res chain seq x y z
N PRO A 1 13.57 -16.70 -31.39
CA PRO A 1 12.39 -17.02 -32.19
C PRO A 1 11.13 -16.65 -31.37
N ILE A 2 10.11 -16.11 -32.04
CA ILE A 2 8.82 -15.83 -31.43
C ILE A 2 8.10 -17.18 -31.23
N THR A 3 7.68 -17.48 -30.00
CA THR A 3 6.97 -18.71 -29.69
C THR A 3 5.54 -18.70 -30.26
N PRO A 4 4.91 -19.86 -30.55
CA PRO A 4 3.53 -19.90 -31.02
C PRO A 4 2.55 -19.18 -30.09
N GLY A 5 2.69 -19.34 -28.77
CA GLY A 5 1.87 -18.63 -27.77
C GLY A 5 2.03 -17.11 -27.85
N ALA A 6 3.26 -16.62 -28.02
CA ALA A 6 3.51 -15.18 -28.18
C ALA A 6 2.83 -14.63 -29.45
N ARG A 7 2.88 -15.36 -30.57
CA ARG A 7 2.17 -14.95 -31.80
C ARG A 7 0.66 -14.88 -31.60
N LEU A 8 0.08 -15.85 -30.90
CA LEU A 8 -1.34 -15.82 -30.57
C LEU A 8 -1.70 -14.60 -29.71
N CYS A 9 -0.86 -14.29 -28.71
CA CYS A 9 -1.06 -13.10 -27.86
C CYS A 9 -0.96 -11.78 -28.63
N LEU A 10 0.01 -11.66 -29.54
CA LEU A 10 0.13 -10.49 -30.44
C LEU A 10 -1.09 -10.36 -31.38
N ASN A 11 -1.77 -11.45 -31.69
CA ASN A 11 -3.01 -11.48 -32.46
C ASN A 11 -4.29 -11.42 -31.61
N GLY A 12 -4.18 -11.07 -30.33
CA GLY A 12 -5.31 -10.76 -29.46
C GLY A 12 -5.72 -11.87 -28.48
N ALA A 13 -5.02 -13.01 -28.43
CA ALA A 13 -5.32 -14.01 -27.43
C ALA A 13 -4.96 -13.54 -26.02
N HIS A 14 -5.90 -13.62 -25.09
CA HIS A 14 -5.68 -13.27 -23.67
C HIS A 14 -5.43 -14.51 -22.81
N ILE A 15 -5.89 -15.67 -23.28
CA ILE A 15 -5.68 -16.95 -22.60
C ILE A 15 -5.14 -17.94 -23.61
N ILE A 16 -4.02 -18.56 -23.29
CA ILE A 16 -3.41 -19.64 -24.06
C ILE A 16 -3.76 -20.97 -23.43
N VAL A 17 -4.29 -21.89 -24.21
CA VAL A 17 -4.52 -23.28 -23.81
C VAL A 17 -3.52 -24.15 -24.55
N ASN A 18 -2.69 -24.86 -23.79
CA ASN A 18 -1.61 -25.69 -24.33
C ASN A 18 -1.78 -27.15 -23.90
N PRO A 19 -2.55 -27.98 -24.64
CA PRO A 19 -2.50 -29.41 -24.50
C PRO A 19 -1.17 -29.97 -25.03
N SER A 20 -0.49 -30.77 -24.22
CA SER A 20 0.88 -31.25 -24.49
C SER A 20 1.05 -32.72 -24.17
N ALA A 21 2.03 -33.34 -24.79
CA ALA A 21 2.51 -34.70 -24.47
C ALA A 21 3.99 -34.62 -24.10
N SER A 22 4.25 -33.97 -22.95
CA SER A 22 5.60 -33.82 -22.42
C SER A 22 5.91 -34.95 -21.45
N ASP A 23 6.82 -35.83 -21.84
CA ASP A 23 7.34 -36.90 -20.98
C ASP A 23 8.01 -36.39 -19.72
N GLU A 24 8.15 -37.21 -18.72
CA GLU A 24 8.80 -36.85 -17.45
C GLU A 24 10.25 -37.34 -17.41
N THR A 25 11.13 -36.43 -17.00
CA THR A 25 12.49 -36.70 -16.56
C THR A 25 12.78 -35.92 -15.29
N VAL A 26 13.83 -36.31 -14.54
CA VAL A 26 14.20 -35.62 -13.30
C VAL A 26 14.49 -34.13 -13.58
N GLY A 27 13.86 -33.24 -12.83
CA GLY A 27 14.01 -31.78 -12.97
C GLY A 27 13.10 -31.13 -14.04
N LYS A 28 12.46 -31.90 -14.92
CA LYS A 28 11.65 -31.37 -16.02
C LYS A 28 10.38 -30.67 -15.55
N ALA A 29 9.83 -31.04 -14.40
CA ALA A 29 8.68 -30.38 -13.83
C ALA A 29 8.99 -28.93 -13.44
N ASP A 30 10.17 -28.65 -12.86
CA ASP A 30 10.57 -27.28 -12.49
C ASP A 30 10.83 -26.44 -13.73
N TYR A 31 11.47 -27.01 -14.75
CA TYR A 31 11.61 -26.35 -16.06
C TYR A 31 10.25 -26.01 -16.67
N ARG A 32 9.27 -26.93 -16.63
CA ARG A 32 7.92 -26.71 -17.14
C ARG A 32 7.18 -25.60 -16.38
N ARG A 33 7.28 -25.56 -15.05
CA ARG A 33 6.75 -24.47 -14.22
C ARG A 33 7.33 -23.13 -14.64
N GLN A 34 8.65 -23.04 -14.74
CA GLN A 34 9.33 -21.82 -15.16
C GLN A 34 8.90 -21.39 -16.56
N LEU A 35 8.81 -22.33 -17.52
CA LEU A 35 8.39 -22.04 -18.88
C LEU A 35 6.97 -21.49 -18.93
N VAL A 36 6.01 -22.12 -18.26
CA VAL A 36 4.60 -21.70 -18.22
C VAL A 36 4.47 -20.32 -17.57
N HIS A 37 5.16 -20.11 -16.44
CA HIS A 37 5.14 -18.81 -15.75
C HIS A 37 5.76 -17.70 -16.59
N GLN A 38 6.92 -17.97 -17.21
CA GLN A 38 7.59 -16.99 -18.07
C GLN A 38 6.75 -16.65 -19.29
N GLN A 39 6.14 -17.64 -19.95
CA GLN A 39 5.27 -17.37 -21.10
C GLN A 39 4.04 -16.57 -20.74
N SER A 40 3.44 -16.87 -19.57
CA SER A 40 2.33 -16.10 -19.03
C SER A 40 2.71 -14.65 -18.69
N ALA A 41 3.88 -14.44 -18.08
CA ALA A 41 4.40 -13.13 -17.73
C ALA A 41 4.77 -12.29 -18.98
N ALA A 42 5.60 -12.85 -19.85
CA ALA A 42 6.13 -12.13 -21.02
C ALA A 42 5.06 -11.73 -22.03
N ASN A 43 3.96 -12.50 -22.11
CA ASN A 43 2.86 -12.23 -23.03
C ASN A 43 1.64 -11.59 -22.36
N ILE A 44 1.72 -11.26 -21.07
CA ILE A 44 0.62 -10.71 -20.26
C ILE A 44 -0.67 -11.48 -20.55
N CYS A 45 -0.69 -12.77 -20.17
CA CYS A 45 -1.81 -13.67 -20.51
C CYS A 45 -2.09 -14.69 -19.40
N GLY A 46 -3.29 -15.27 -19.44
CA GLY A 46 -3.56 -16.56 -18.80
C GLY A 46 -2.91 -17.68 -19.59
N TYR A 47 -2.31 -18.66 -18.92
CA TYR A 47 -1.71 -19.81 -19.58
C TYR A 47 -2.16 -21.08 -18.90
N VAL A 48 -2.91 -21.89 -19.62
CA VAL A 48 -3.45 -23.18 -19.16
C VAL A 48 -2.67 -24.28 -19.85
N TYR A 49 -1.85 -24.98 -19.08
CA TYR A 49 -1.07 -26.12 -19.53
C TYR A 49 -1.67 -27.41 -19.01
N THR A 50 -1.82 -28.40 -19.87
CA THR A 50 -2.20 -29.78 -19.49
C THR A 50 -1.36 -30.75 -20.28
N SER A 51 -0.97 -31.89 -19.67
CA SER A 51 -0.14 -32.90 -20.27
C SER A 51 -0.80 -34.28 -20.25
N SER A 52 -0.33 -35.18 -21.12
CA SER A 52 -0.73 -36.57 -21.17
C SER A 52 -0.63 -37.24 -19.80
N GLY A 53 -1.62 -38.06 -19.47
CA GLY A 53 -1.72 -38.81 -18.23
C GLY A 53 -0.86 -40.05 -18.16
N VAL A 54 -0.78 -40.69 -17.00
CA VAL A 54 0.08 -41.86 -16.74
C VAL A 54 -0.25 -43.07 -17.64
N TYR A 55 -1.50 -43.20 -18.06
CA TYR A 55 -1.94 -44.31 -18.92
C TYR A 55 -1.54 -44.15 -20.38
N GLU A 56 -1.03 -42.99 -20.77
CA GLU A 56 -0.49 -42.72 -22.11
C GLU A 56 1.02 -42.99 -22.18
N SER A 57 1.61 -43.38 -21.04
CA SER A 57 3.01 -43.81 -20.98
C SER A 57 3.27 -45.06 -21.84
N THR A 58 4.37 -45.05 -22.58
CA THR A 58 4.70 -46.16 -23.48
C THR A 58 6.21 -46.27 -23.63
N THR A 59 6.69 -47.49 -23.79
CA THR A 59 8.09 -47.85 -23.98
C THR A 59 8.97 -47.16 -22.91
N ASP A 60 9.82 -46.21 -23.31
CA ASP A 60 10.73 -45.47 -22.44
C ASP A 60 10.13 -44.15 -21.94
N LEU A 61 8.96 -43.76 -22.44
CA LEU A 61 8.33 -42.47 -22.13
C LEU A 61 7.29 -42.63 -21.03
N VAL A 62 7.45 -41.84 -19.98
CA VAL A 62 6.50 -41.78 -18.86
C VAL A 62 5.86 -40.39 -18.83
N TYR A 63 4.54 -40.32 -18.72
CA TYR A 63 3.76 -39.11 -18.58
C TYR A 63 3.16 -39.02 -17.19
N SER A 64 2.91 -37.80 -16.73
CA SER A 64 2.48 -37.54 -15.34
C SER A 64 1.12 -36.88 -15.20
N GLY A 65 0.48 -36.45 -16.29
CA GLY A 65 -0.76 -35.67 -16.22
C GLY A 65 -0.61 -34.29 -15.58
N HIS A 66 0.57 -33.67 -15.73
CA HIS A 66 0.85 -32.38 -15.11
C HIS A 66 -0.02 -31.27 -15.71
N CYS A 67 -0.80 -30.57 -14.86
CA CYS A 67 -1.60 -29.41 -15.21
C CYS A 67 -1.13 -28.19 -14.44
N ILE A 68 -1.01 -27.04 -15.13
CA ILE A 68 -0.59 -25.77 -14.54
C ILE A 68 -1.47 -24.66 -15.10
N ILE A 69 -2.06 -23.85 -14.23
CA ILE A 69 -2.76 -22.61 -14.59
C ILE A 69 -1.94 -21.44 -14.08
N SER A 70 -1.56 -20.53 -14.97
CA SER A 70 -0.79 -19.34 -14.64
C SER A 70 -1.44 -18.09 -15.21
N GLU A 71 -1.33 -16.98 -14.50
CA GLU A 71 -1.82 -15.67 -14.92
C GLU A 71 -0.73 -14.62 -14.70
N TYR A 72 -0.30 -14.00 -15.77
CA TYR A 72 0.70 -12.92 -15.73
C TYR A 72 1.88 -13.24 -14.79
N GLY A 73 2.47 -14.45 -14.99
CA GLY A 73 3.62 -14.93 -14.22
C GLY A 73 3.30 -15.48 -12.82
N THR A 74 2.05 -15.45 -12.40
CA THR A 74 1.64 -15.99 -11.10
C THR A 74 0.98 -17.35 -11.26
N ARG A 75 1.39 -18.35 -10.47
CA ARG A 75 0.72 -19.65 -10.43
C ARG A 75 -0.65 -19.49 -9.75
N ILE A 76 -1.70 -19.88 -10.46
CA ILE A 76 -3.08 -19.93 -9.96
C ILE A 76 -3.40 -21.31 -9.39
N ALA A 77 -3.11 -22.36 -10.15
CA ALA A 77 -3.34 -23.73 -9.73
C ALA A 77 -2.34 -24.71 -10.37
N GLU A 78 -2.12 -25.82 -9.73
CA GLU A 78 -1.28 -26.93 -10.19
C GLU A 78 -1.79 -28.21 -9.54
N ASN A 79 -1.84 -29.33 -10.28
CA ASN A 79 -2.19 -30.64 -9.73
C ASN A 79 -0.96 -31.38 -9.23
N ASP A 80 -1.21 -32.40 -8.44
CA ASP A 80 -0.22 -33.42 -8.17
C ASP A 80 0.06 -34.26 -9.45
N ARG A 81 1.30 -34.69 -9.60
CA ARG A 81 1.74 -35.46 -10.76
C ARG A 81 1.62 -36.97 -10.48
N PHE A 82 1.51 -37.75 -11.55
CA PHE A 82 1.45 -39.22 -11.52
C PHE A 82 0.17 -39.77 -10.91
N GLU A 83 -0.89 -39.00 -10.87
CA GLU A 83 -2.21 -39.46 -10.45
C GLU A 83 -2.72 -40.53 -11.41
N ARG A 84 -3.26 -41.63 -10.84
CA ARG A 84 -3.80 -42.76 -11.61
C ARG A 84 -5.30 -42.64 -11.89
N GLU A 85 -5.96 -41.70 -11.21
CA GLU A 85 -7.35 -41.37 -11.46
C GLU A 85 -7.48 -40.09 -12.30
N SER A 86 -8.62 -39.91 -12.93
CA SER A 86 -8.90 -38.69 -13.66
C SER A 86 -9.05 -37.52 -12.69
N THR A 87 -8.23 -36.48 -12.85
CA THR A 87 -8.25 -35.29 -12.03
C THR A 87 -8.63 -34.06 -12.86
N ILE A 88 -9.24 -33.07 -12.23
CA ILE A 88 -9.54 -31.78 -12.83
C ILE A 88 -8.89 -30.70 -11.97
N THR A 89 -8.12 -29.81 -12.60
CA THR A 89 -7.52 -28.65 -11.96
C THR A 89 -8.34 -27.42 -12.29
N TYR A 90 -8.80 -26.73 -11.25
CA TYR A 90 -9.61 -25.51 -11.38
C TYR A 90 -8.81 -24.27 -10.99
N GLY A 91 -9.10 -23.14 -11.62
CA GLY A 91 -8.51 -21.85 -11.27
C GLY A 91 -9.22 -20.69 -11.95
N ASP A 92 -9.32 -19.57 -11.27
CA ASP A 92 -9.91 -18.34 -11.79
C ASP A 92 -8.84 -17.47 -12.44
N ILE A 93 -8.98 -17.21 -13.74
CA ILE A 93 -8.15 -16.28 -14.49
C ILE A 93 -8.86 -14.93 -14.57
N ASP A 94 -8.18 -13.88 -14.12
CA ASP A 94 -8.67 -12.51 -14.15
C ASP A 94 -8.48 -11.88 -15.55
N TYR A 95 -9.46 -12.04 -16.41
CA TYR A 95 -9.43 -11.52 -17.77
C TYR A 95 -9.34 -9.99 -17.83
N GLU A 96 -10.06 -9.28 -16.96
CA GLU A 96 -10.03 -7.81 -16.95
C GLU A 96 -8.69 -7.26 -16.47
N ARG A 97 -8.06 -7.93 -15.50
CA ARG A 97 -6.68 -7.62 -15.09
C ARG A 97 -5.72 -7.75 -16.27
N ILE A 98 -5.79 -8.84 -17.03
CA ILE A 98 -4.95 -9.04 -18.21
C ILE A 98 -5.15 -7.90 -19.22
N LYS A 99 -6.40 -7.51 -19.48
CA LYS A 99 -6.70 -6.37 -20.36
C LYS A 99 -6.12 -5.06 -19.86
N PHE A 100 -6.28 -4.80 -18.56
CA PHE A 100 -5.75 -3.59 -17.93
C PHE A 100 -4.23 -3.53 -18.02
N GLU A 101 -3.53 -4.60 -17.65
CA GLU A 101 -2.06 -4.66 -17.72
C GLU A 101 -1.56 -4.45 -19.17
N ARG A 102 -2.23 -5.07 -20.16
CA ARG A 102 -1.90 -4.85 -21.58
C ARG A 102 -2.12 -3.43 -22.04
N SER A 103 -3.13 -2.73 -21.51
CA SER A 103 -3.38 -1.33 -21.87
C SER A 103 -2.31 -0.36 -21.36
N LEU A 104 -1.50 -0.79 -20.39
CA LEU A 104 -0.39 -0.02 -19.84
C LEU A 104 0.96 -0.37 -20.48
N ASP A 105 1.06 -1.48 -21.22
CA ASP A 105 2.30 -1.97 -21.81
C ASP A 105 2.46 -1.50 -23.25
N HIS A 106 3.17 -0.40 -23.44
CA HIS A 106 3.48 0.15 -24.76
C HIS A 106 4.36 -0.77 -25.61
N SER A 107 5.21 -1.60 -24.98
CA SER A 107 6.09 -2.53 -25.71
C SER A 107 5.28 -3.63 -26.39
N LEU A 108 4.24 -4.14 -25.71
CA LEU A 108 3.33 -5.12 -26.30
C LEU A 108 2.52 -4.51 -27.45
N GLU A 109 2.06 -3.26 -27.33
CA GLU A 109 1.36 -2.53 -28.36
C GLU A 109 2.23 -2.34 -29.61
N GLU A 110 3.48 -1.90 -29.44
CA GLU A 110 4.45 -1.76 -30.55
C GLU A 110 4.73 -3.10 -31.24
N CYS A 111 4.92 -4.18 -30.46
CA CYS A 111 5.11 -5.52 -31.01
C CYS A 111 3.87 -5.97 -31.79
N THR A 112 2.67 -5.74 -31.25
CA THR A 112 1.41 -6.07 -31.92
C THR A 112 1.30 -5.38 -33.29
N SER A 113 1.64 -4.08 -33.35
CA SER A 113 1.58 -3.33 -34.63
C SER A 113 2.53 -3.86 -35.71
N ARG A 114 3.66 -4.48 -35.30
CA ARG A 114 4.70 -4.99 -36.20
C ARG A 114 4.51 -6.45 -36.63
N TYR A 115 3.92 -7.26 -35.77
CA TYR A 115 3.89 -8.72 -35.89
C TYR A 115 2.48 -9.33 -35.95
N THR A 116 1.48 -8.53 -36.32
CA THR A 116 0.11 -9.02 -36.45
C THR A 116 -0.09 -9.69 -37.81
N ASP A 117 -0.30 -11.01 -37.78
CA ASP A 117 -0.56 -11.84 -38.99
C ASP A 117 -1.96 -12.45 -38.88
N ARG A 118 -3.01 -11.62 -38.88
CA ARG A 118 -4.40 -12.07 -38.65
C ARG A 118 -4.89 -13.10 -39.67
N GLU A 119 -4.37 -13.06 -40.89
CA GLU A 119 -4.73 -13.99 -41.97
C GLU A 119 -4.28 -15.44 -41.72
N LEU A 120 -3.34 -15.66 -40.78
CA LEU A 120 -2.78 -16.99 -40.50
C LEU A 120 -3.58 -17.79 -39.45
N TYR A 121 -4.63 -17.22 -38.87
CA TYR A 121 -5.35 -17.82 -37.77
C TYR A 121 -6.81 -18.12 -38.10
N THR A 122 -7.31 -19.29 -37.70
CA THR A 122 -8.73 -19.61 -37.78
C THR A 122 -9.44 -19.06 -36.53
N TYR A 123 -10.44 -18.24 -36.78
CA TYR A 123 -11.32 -17.71 -35.73
C TYR A 123 -12.57 -18.54 -35.65
N VAL A 124 -12.83 -19.13 -34.47
CA VAL A 124 -14.06 -19.85 -34.18
C VAL A 124 -14.87 -19.00 -33.21
N TYR A 125 -16.04 -18.54 -33.64
CA TYR A 125 -16.96 -17.79 -32.82
C TYR A 125 -17.90 -18.78 -32.15
N ILE A 126 -17.97 -18.71 -30.83
CA ILE A 126 -18.91 -19.45 -30.01
C ILE A 126 -19.86 -18.46 -29.33
N ASP A 127 -21.08 -18.87 -29.08
CA ASP A 127 -21.98 -18.05 -28.26
C ASP A 127 -21.34 -17.79 -26.91
N PRO A 128 -21.46 -16.55 -26.36
CA PRO A 128 -20.92 -16.27 -25.07
C PRO A 128 -21.48 -17.28 -24.08
N LEU A 129 -20.58 -18.00 -23.44
CA LEU A 129 -20.95 -18.86 -22.31
C LEU A 129 -21.83 -18.03 -21.39
N ARG A 130 -23.01 -18.54 -21.04
CA ARG A 130 -23.88 -17.86 -20.08
C ARG A 130 -23.02 -17.52 -18.88
N VAL A 131 -22.98 -16.23 -18.54
CA VAL A 131 -22.33 -15.75 -17.33
C VAL A 131 -22.87 -16.63 -16.20
N LEU A 132 -21.99 -17.37 -15.56
CA LEU A 132 -22.32 -18.18 -14.40
C LEU A 132 -23.05 -17.29 -13.39
N ASN A 133 -24.08 -17.81 -12.74
CA ASN A 133 -24.88 -17.04 -11.80
C ASN A 133 -23.98 -16.44 -10.73
N SER A 134 -24.31 -15.24 -10.27
CA SER A 134 -23.60 -14.48 -9.23
C SER A 134 -23.46 -15.21 -7.88
N GLU A 135 -24.06 -16.38 -7.74
CA GLU A 135 -24.00 -17.24 -6.55
C GLU A 135 -22.74 -18.11 -6.48
N GLU A 136 -21.97 -18.26 -7.57
CA GLU A 136 -20.75 -19.06 -7.56
C GLU A 136 -19.60 -18.26 -6.92
N LYS A 137 -19.09 -18.77 -5.81
CA LYS A 137 -17.91 -18.22 -5.15
C LYS A 137 -16.65 -18.47 -5.99
N LEU A 138 -15.78 -17.48 -6.07
CA LEU A 138 -14.46 -17.65 -6.66
C LEU A 138 -13.65 -18.68 -5.87
N ILE A 139 -12.92 -19.52 -6.58
CA ILE A 139 -11.90 -20.41 -6.01
C ILE A 139 -10.70 -19.60 -5.55
N ARG A 140 -10.39 -18.56 -6.32
CA ARG A 140 -9.31 -17.62 -6.02
C ARG A 140 -9.59 -16.85 -4.72
N ARG A 141 -8.60 -16.85 -3.82
CA ARG A 141 -8.66 -16.09 -2.58
C ARG A 141 -7.83 -14.81 -2.71
N PHE A 142 -8.36 -13.73 -2.17
CA PHE A 142 -7.67 -12.46 -2.10
C PHE A 142 -7.20 -12.21 -0.66
N ALA A 143 -5.98 -11.66 -0.50
CA ALA A 143 -5.48 -11.32 0.82
C ALA A 143 -6.19 -10.06 1.35
N PRO A 144 -6.71 -10.05 2.59
CA PRO A 144 -7.31 -8.87 3.20
C PRO A 144 -6.35 -7.68 3.27
N ASN A 145 -5.05 -7.95 3.47
CA ASN A 145 -3.97 -6.96 3.45
C ASN A 145 -3.11 -7.13 2.20
N PRO A 146 -3.51 -6.60 1.04
CA PRO A 146 -2.79 -6.87 -0.22
C PRO A 146 -1.40 -6.24 -0.29
N PHE A 147 -1.10 -5.27 0.58
CA PHE A 147 0.23 -4.65 0.71
C PHE A 147 1.20 -5.48 1.56
N VAL A 148 0.68 -6.42 2.36
CA VAL A 148 1.47 -7.23 3.29
C VAL A 148 1.51 -8.68 2.77
N PRO A 149 2.70 -9.24 2.50
CA PRO A 149 2.81 -10.65 2.13
C PRO A 149 2.27 -11.58 3.22
N ALA A 150 1.73 -12.74 2.82
CA ALA A 150 1.20 -13.72 3.76
C ALA A 150 2.30 -14.51 4.52
N ASP A 151 3.49 -14.61 3.95
CA ASP A 151 4.62 -15.32 4.52
C ASP A 151 5.53 -14.38 5.33
N ARG A 152 5.84 -14.75 6.57
CA ARG A 152 6.60 -13.92 7.51
C ARG A 152 8.01 -13.55 6.99
N ARG A 153 8.71 -14.48 6.37
CA ARG A 153 10.05 -14.19 5.82
C ARG A 153 9.97 -13.13 4.73
N THR A 154 8.99 -13.24 3.85
CA THR A 154 8.76 -12.25 2.80
C THR A 154 8.33 -10.90 3.39
N VAL A 155 7.59 -10.88 4.50
CA VAL A 155 7.25 -9.63 5.24
C VAL A 155 8.52 -8.95 5.73
N ASP A 156 9.43 -9.69 6.38
CA ASP A 156 10.68 -9.13 6.90
C ASP A 156 11.56 -8.57 5.77
N GLU A 157 11.73 -9.32 4.68
CA GLU A 157 12.46 -8.85 3.49
C GLU A 157 11.83 -7.58 2.89
N ARG A 158 10.50 -7.50 2.83
CA ARG A 158 9.78 -6.32 2.33
C ARG A 158 9.87 -5.12 3.26
N CYS A 159 9.75 -5.32 4.56
CA CYS A 159 9.91 -4.23 5.54
C CYS A 159 11.33 -3.64 5.47
N GLU A 160 12.36 -4.49 5.36
CA GLU A 160 13.73 -4.03 5.17
C GLU A 160 13.90 -3.22 3.88
N GLU A 161 13.36 -3.72 2.77
CA GLU A 161 13.42 -3.04 1.47
C GLU A 161 12.73 -1.67 1.51
N ILE A 162 11.52 -1.59 2.09
CA ILE A 162 10.78 -0.35 2.26
C ILE A 162 11.59 0.65 3.09
N PHE A 163 12.07 0.23 4.25
CA PHE A 163 12.83 1.09 5.15
C PHE A 163 14.11 1.61 4.51
N ARG A 164 14.82 0.77 3.74
CA ARG A 164 16.00 1.18 2.95
C ARG A 164 15.65 2.18 1.85
N ILE A 165 14.54 1.99 1.14
CA ILE A 165 14.09 2.93 0.11
C ILE A 165 13.76 4.30 0.74
N GLN A 166 13.05 4.31 1.86
CA GLN A 166 12.74 5.54 2.60
C GLN A 166 14.00 6.26 3.04
N THR A 167 14.93 5.54 3.65
CA THR A 167 16.22 6.06 4.15
C THR A 167 17.09 6.61 3.02
N ALA A 168 17.23 5.88 1.92
CA ALA A 168 18.01 6.32 0.76
C ALA A 168 17.39 7.56 0.08
N GLY A 169 16.06 7.61 0.00
CA GLY A 169 15.35 8.75 -0.54
C GLY A 169 15.55 10.03 0.28
N LEU A 170 15.42 9.92 1.60
CA LEU A 170 15.66 11.03 2.52
C LEU A 170 17.13 11.47 2.52
N ALA A 171 18.08 10.53 2.53
CA ALA A 171 19.51 10.83 2.45
C ALA A 171 19.84 11.67 1.21
N LYS A 172 19.36 11.22 0.03
CA LYS A 172 19.57 11.97 -1.21
C LYS A 172 18.98 13.37 -1.16
N ARG A 173 17.80 13.52 -0.54
CA ARG A 173 17.14 14.83 -0.44
C ARG A 173 17.89 15.78 0.48
N LEU A 174 18.34 15.29 1.64
CA LEU A 174 19.18 16.07 2.59
C LEU A 174 20.48 16.55 1.95
N GLU A 175 21.17 15.68 1.22
CA GLU A 175 22.42 16.02 0.51
C GLU A 175 22.16 17.04 -0.59
N HIS A 176 21.12 16.84 -1.44
CA HIS A 176 20.82 17.73 -2.54
C HIS A 176 20.44 19.13 -2.05
N ALA A 177 19.60 19.22 -1.03
CA ALA A 177 19.18 20.48 -0.42
C ALA A 177 20.29 21.11 0.44
N ARG A 178 21.38 20.40 0.71
CA ARG A 178 22.42 20.81 1.69
C ARG A 178 21.83 21.16 3.05
N ALA A 179 20.73 20.49 3.41
CA ALA A 179 20.05 20.72 4.67
C ALA A 179 20.93 20.28 5.83
N LYS A 180 21.01 21.12 6.86
CA LYS A 180 21.78 20.84 8.08
C LYS A 180 21.00 19.95 9.02
N THR A 181 19.70 20.19 9.16
CA THR A 181 18.81 19.49 10.09
C THR A 181 17.61 18.89 9.36
N ALA A 182 17.01 17.89 9.98
CA ALA A 182 15.70 17.36 9.62
C ALA A 182 14.72 17.69 10.76
N VAL A 183 13.65 18.39 10.46
CA VAL A 183 12.63 18.76 11.45
C VAL A 183 11.42 17.87 11.29
N VAL A 184 10.98 17.20 12.34
CA VAL A 184 9.87 16.26 12.31
C VAL A 184 8.93 16.47 13.50
N GLY A 185 7.63 16.57 13.22
CA GLY A 185 6.60 16.65 14.24
C GLY A 185 6.26 15.26 14.79
N ILE A 186 6.32 15.08 16.10
CA ILE A 186 6.10 13.80 16.77
C ILE A 186 4.84 13.89 17.62
N SER A 187 3.79 13.20 17.17
CA SER A 187 2.53 13.07 17.89
C SER A 187 2.50 11.91 18.89
N GLY A 188 3.44 10.96 18.77
CA GLY A 188 3.40 9.68 19.49
C GLY A 188 2.60 8.59 18.77
N GLY A 189 2.10 8.87 17.55
CA GLY A 189 1.45 7.88 16.69
C GLY A 189 2.43 7.17 15.76
N LEU A 190 1.95 6.09 15.11
CA LEU A 190 2.75 5.22 14.24
C LEU A 190 3.46 5.94 13.10
N ASP A 191 2.79 6.88 12.43
CA ASP A 191 3.33 7.54 11.24
C ASP A 191 4.51 8.46 11.58
N SER A 192 4.35 9.26 12.63
CA SER A 192 5.42 10.13 13.13
C SER A 192 6.59 9.30 13.69
N THR A 193 6.30 8.15 14.31
CA THR A 193 7.31 7.21 14.78
C THR A 193 8.11 6.63 13.63
N LEU A 194 7.45 6.14 12.56
CA LEU A 194 8.15 5.64 11.38
C LEU A 194 9.02 6.73 10.73
N ALA A 195 8.49 7.94 10.59
CA ALA A 195 9.26 9.06 10.03
C ALA A 195 10.51 9.39 10.87
N LEU A 196 10.40 9.36 12.19
CA LEU A 196 11.56 9.58 13.08
C LEU A 196 12.59 8.46 12.99
N LEU A 197 12.15 7.19 12.92
CA LEU A 197 13.04 6.04 12.70
C LEU A 197 13.79 6.14 11.36
N VAL A 198 13.10 6.57 10.30
CA VAL A 198 13.73 6.84 8.99
C VAL A 198 14.74 7.97 9.08
N CYS A 199 14.44 9.06 9.82
CA CYS A 199 15.40 10.14 10.07
C CYS A 199 16.65 9.62 10.80
N ALA A 200 16.48 8.87 11.88
CA ALA A 200 17.58 8.33 12.68
C ALA A 200 18.51 7.43 11.84
N GLU A 201 17.94 6.48 11.08
CA GLU A 201 18.75 5.62 10.20
C GLU A 201 19.41 6.41 9.07
N THR A 202 18.75 7.45 8.55
CA THR A 202 19.31 8.33 7.51
C THR A 202 20.51 9.12 8.03
N PHE A 203 20.42 9.69 9.22
CA PHE A 203 21.54 10.45 9.81
C PHE A 203 22.72 9.53 10.12
N LYS A 204 22.44 8.33 10.63
CA LYS A 204 23.46 7.28 10.80
C LYS A 204 24.12 6.90 9.48
N LEU A 205 23.34 6.68 8.41
CA LEU A 205 23.86 6.37 7.07
C LEU A 205 24.77 7.48 6.53
N LEU A 206 24.44 8.74 6.79
CA LEU A 206 25.21 9.90 6.36
C LEU A 206 26.38 10.25 7.30
N GLY A 207 26.57 9.53 8.41
CA GLY A 207 27.57 9.84 9.43
C GLY A 207 27.36 11.20 10.10
N ARG A 208 26.10 11.63 10.22
CA ARG A 208 25.70 12.90 10.86
C ARG A 208 25.26 12.66 12.29
N ASP A 209 25.43 13.69 13.12
CA ASP A 209 25.01 13.69 14.51
C ASP A 209 23.47 13.61 14.61
N PRO A 210 22.89 12.67 15.38
CA PRO A 210 21.46 12.57 15.61
C PRO A 210 20.85 13.82 16.27
N GLU A 211 21.62 14.65 16.99
CA GLU A 211 21.16 15.94 17.52
C GLU A 211 20.75 16.93 16.41
N ASN A 212 21.15 16.69 15.17
CA ASN A 212 20.65 17.44 14.01
C ASN A 212 19.27 16.96 13.50
N ILE A 213 18.66 15.98 14.13
CA ILE A 213 17.25 15.64 13.99
C ILE A 213 16.48 16.42 15.03
N ILE A 214 15.74 17.43 14.61
CA ILE A 214 14.93 18.26 15.50
C ILE A 214 13.55 17.61 15.58
N ALA A 215 13.29 16.91 16.66
CA ALA A 215 12.03 16.24 16.92
C ALA A 215 11.16 17.13 17.81
N VAL A 216 10.00 17.55 17.28
CA VAL A 216 9.14 18.54 17.93
C VAL A 216 7.83 17.89 18.35
N THR A 217 7.55 17.86 19.65
CA THR A 217 6.20 17.56 20.15
C THR A 217 5.44 18.84 20.42
N MET A 218 4.21 18.90 19.97
CA MET A 218 3.38 20.10 20.02
C MET A 218 2.02 19.77 20.65
N PRO A 219 1.98 19.61 22.01
CA PRO A 219 0.75 19.28 22.69
C PRO A 219 -0.31 20.37 22.45
N GLY A 220 -1.51 19.91 22.07
CA GLY A 220 -2.70 20.70 21.84
C GLY A 220 -3.84 20.20 22.73
N PHE A 221 -5.08 20.57 22.37
CA PHE A 221 -6.25 20.27 23.20
C PHE A 221 -6.63 18.77 23.25
N GLY A 222 -6.18 17.96 22.28
CA GLY A 222 -6.51 16.54 22.18
C GLY A 222 -5.37 15.59 22.56
N THR A 223 -4.21 16.09 22.94
CA THR A 223 -3.05 15.24 23.28
C THR A 223 -3.28 14.50 24.58
N THR A 224 -3.06 13.18 24.58
CA THR A 224 -3.16 12.33 25.77
C THR A 224 -1.80 12.11 26.44
N ASP A 225 -1.78 11.85 27.74
CA ASP A 225 -0.54 11.63 28.50
C ASP A 225 0.27 10.48 27.91
N ARG A 226 -0.39 9.37 27.52
CA ARG A 226 0.27 8.18 26.96
C ARG A 226 1.01 8.48 25.65
N THR A 227 0.36 9.13 24.70
CA THR A 227 0.98 9.47 23.41
C THR A 227 2.08 10.50 23.57
N TYR A 228 1.92 11.43 24.48
CA TYR A 228 2.92 12.42 24.81
C TYR A 228 4.19 11.78 25.44
N GLU A 229 4.03 10.90 26.43
CA GLU A 229 5.16 10.21 27.06
C GLU A 229 5.89 9.29 26.08
N ASN A 230 5.15 8.57 25.22
CA ASN A 230 5.73 7.76 24.16
C ASN A 230 6.53 8.63 23.17
N ALA A 231 5.99 9.77 22.76
CA ALA A 231 6.69 10.71 21.88
C ALA A 231 8.04 11.14 22.51
N LEU A 232 8.03 11.64 23.74
CA LEU A 232 9.25 12.06 24.44
C LEU A 232 10.27 10.91 24.59
N THR A 233 9.78 9.72 24.91
CA THR A 233 10.63 8.55 25.11
C THR A 233 11.37 8.19 23.83
N ILE A 234 10.67 8.04 22.67
CA ILE A 234 11.32 7.67 21.41
C ILE A 234 12.27 8.76 20.91
N MET A 235 11.90 10.04 21.03
CA MET A 235 12.76 11.16 20.62
C MET A 235 14.08 11.17 21.38
N ARG A 236 14.05 11.03 22.71
CA ARG A 236 15.24 10.99 23.58
C ARG A 236 16.10 9.76 23.31
N LEU A 237 15.45 8.59 23.19
CA LEU A 237 16.14 7.34 22.93
C LEU A 237 16.81 7.30 21.55
N LEU A 238 16.35 8.04 20.58
CA LEU A 238 16.99 8.17 19.26
C LEU A 238 18.04 9.29 19.19
N GLY A 239 18.32 9.97 20.30
CA GLY A 239 19.35 11.02 20.40
C GLY A 239 19.01 12.31 19.65
N ALA A 240 17.73 12.55 19.34
CA ALA A 240 17.29 13.76 18.65
C ALA A 240 17.33 14.99 19.57
N ASP A 241 17.43 16.19 18.98
CA ASP A 241 17.14 17.47 19.66
C ASP A 241 15.63 17.54 19.94
N VAL A 242 15.25 17.36 21.19
CA VAL A 242 13.84 17.28 21.62
C VAL A 242 13.32 18.67 21.95
N ARG A 243 12.30 19.12 21.20
CA ARG A 243 11.62 20.38 21.47
C ARG A 243 10.16 20.17 21.83
N GLU A 244 9.72 20.83 22.88
CA GLU A 244 8.34 20.84 23.33
C GLU A 244 7.75 22.23 23.10
N VAL A 245 6.75 22.34 22.23
CA VAL A 245 6.12 23.61 21.86
C VAL A 245 4.60 23.49 22.01
N PRO A 246 4.04 23.80 23.19
CA PRO A 246 2.59 23.82 23.38
C PRO A 246 1.92 24.83 22.46
N ILE A 247 0.87 24.40 21.74
CA ILE A 247 0.20 25.26 20.74
C ILE A 247 -1.08 25.95 21.28
N GLY A 248 -1.50 25.64 22.50
CA GLY A 248 -2.80 26.08 23.03
C GLY A 248 -3.02 27.57 22.96
N ASP A 249 -2.05 28.37 23.45
CA ASP A 249 -2.19 29.85 23.52
C ASP A 249 -2.20 30.49 22.11
N ALA A 250 -1.37 29.97 21.20
CA ALA A 250 -1.33 30.46 19.81
C ALA A 250 -2.64 30.18 19.08
N VAL A 251 -3.20 28.96 19.25
CA VAL A 251 -4.49 28.58 18.66
C VAL A 251 -5.64 29.40 19.26
N MET A 252 -5.63 29.66 20.58
CA MET A 252 -6.65 30.53 21.22
C MET A 252 -6.59 31.95 20.70
N ALA A 253 -5.40 32.52 20.55
CA ALA A 253 -5.23 33.86 19.96
C ALA A 253 -5.72 33.89 18.49
N HIS A 254 -5.49 32.82 17.76
CA HIS A 254 -5.99 32.67 16.39
C HIS A 254 -7.53 32.59 16.34
N PHE A 255 -8.16 31.83 17.23
CA PHE A 255 -9.63 31.78 17.35
C PHE A 255 -10.22 33.17 17.62
N GLU A 256 -9.64 33.92 18.56
CA GLU A 256 -10.06 35.29 18.84
C GLU A 256 -9.95 36.16 17.59
N ALA A 257 -8.83 36.10 16.86
CA ALA A 257 -8.58 36.91 15.68
C ALA A 257 -9.59 36.64 14.54
N ILE A 258 -10.06 35.41 14.38
CA ILE A 258 -11.04 35.04 13.33
C ILE A 258 -12.49 35.03 13.85
N GLY A 259 -12.72 35.32 15.14
CA GLY A 259 -14.05 35.29 15.76
C GLY A 259 -14.67 33.88 15.90
N HIS A 260 -13.85 32.85 16.00
CA HIS A 260 -14.31 31.46 16.23
C HIS A 260 -14.55 31.21 17.72
N ASP A 261 -15.69 30.60 18.06
CA ASP A 261 -16.00 30.21 19.43
C ASP A 261 -15.25 28.91 19.79
N PRO A 262 -14.30 28.91 20.75
CA PRO A 262 -13.52 27.74 21.14
C PRO A 262 -14.36 26.59 21.71
N SER A 263 -15.61 26.81 22.08
CA SER A 263 -16.52 25.75 22.53
C SER A 263 -17.12 24.93 21.37
N VAL A 264 -16.99 25.43 20.13
CA VAL A 264 -17.48 24.77 18.91
C VAL A 264 -16.37 23.90 18.32
N HIS A 265 -16.42 22.60 18.57
CA HIS A 265 -15.43 21.63 18.12
C HIS A 265 -15.73 21.15 16.69
N ASP A 266 -15.66 22.05 15.73
CA ASP A 266 -15.88 21.80 14.31
C ASP A 266 -14.56 21.61 13.52
N VAL A 267 -14.67 21.56 12.19
CA VAL A 267 -13.51 21.45 11.29
C VAL A 267 -12.54 22.64 11.41
N THR A 268 -13.02 23.83 11.81
CA THR A 268 -12.20 25.01 12.04
C THR A 268 -11.30 24.79 13.25
N TYR A 269 -11.91 24.33 14.34
CA TYR A 269 -11.22 23.98 15.57
C TYR A 269 -10.08 22.94 15.35
N GLU A 270 -10.36 21.89 14.59
CA GLU A 270 -9.37 20.86 14.25
C GLU A 270 -8.26 21.42 13.34
N ASN A 271 -8.64 22.11 12.27
CA ASN A 271 -7.69 22.58 11.25
C ASN A 271 -6.76 23.71 11.75
N CYS A 272 -7.20 24.56 12.65
CA CYS A 272 -6.34 25.59 13.23
C CYS A 272 -5.16 24.96 13.98
N GLN A 273 -5.42 23.94 14.79
CA GLN A 273 -4.35 23.24 15.50
C GLN A 273 -3.35 22.57 14.56
N ALA A 274 -3.83 21.90 13.50
CA ALA A 274 -2.97 21.24 12.53
C ALA A 274 -2.09 22.24 11.75
N ARG A 275 -2.63 23.40 11.38
CA ARG A 275 -1.86 24.45 10.68
C ARG A 275 -0.85 25.13 11.59
N GLU A 276 -1.20 25.38 12.86
CA GLU A 276 -0.26 25.93 13.83
C GLU A 276 0.97 25.03 14.00
N ARG A 277 0.76 23.72 14.14
CA ARG A 277 1.87 22.75 14.19
C ARG A 277 2.75 22.83 12.95
N THR A 278 2.15 22.90 11.77
CA THR A 278 2.90 22.96 10.51
C THR A 278 3.70 24.27 10.41
N GLN A 279 3.14 25.40 10.78
CA GLN A 279 3.83 26.70 10.79
C GLN A 279 5.07 26.63 11.68
N ILE A 280 4.94 26.15 12.91
CA ILE A 280 6.06 26.00 13.86
C ILE A 280 7.17 25.13 13.26
N LEU A 281 6.84 23.99 12.66
CA LEU A 281 7.84 23.10 12.04
C LEU A 281 8.58 23.79 10.88
N MET A 282 7.87 24.52 10.04
CA MET A 282 8.46 25.24 8.90
C MET A 282 9.39 26.35 9.35
N ASP A 283 9.03 27.08 10.39
CA ASP A 283 9.84 28.18 10.93
C ASP A 283 11.10 27.65 11.63
N ILE A 284 10.99 26.56 12.40
CA ILE A 284 12.16 25.87 12.97
C ILE A 284 13.10 25.37 11.88
N ALA A 285 12.55 24.81 10.78
CA ALA A 285 13.37 24.38 9.66
C ALA A 285 14.14 25.55 9.00
N ASN A 286 13.50 26.70 8.85
CA ASN A 286 14.15 27.92 8.35
C ASN A 286 15.27 28.40 9.28
N GLU A 287 15.00 28.46 10.58
CA GLU A 287 15.97 28.89 11.61
C GLU A 287 17.21 28.01 11.61
N THR A 288 17.04 26.69 11.49
CA THR A 288 18.11 25.70 11.64
C THR A 288 18.80 25.34 10.33
N GLY A 289 18.33 25.88 9.21
CA GLY A 289 18.85 25.56 7.86
C GLY A 289 18.56 24.13 7.43
N GLY A 290 17.41 23.61 7.86
CA GLY A 290 16.92 22.27 7.55
C GLY A 290 15.67 22.26 6.69
N PHE A 291 14.96 21.14 6.72
CA PHE A 291 13.64 21.02 6.13
C PHE A 291 12.72 20.09 6.93
N VAL A 292 11.42 20.27 6.74
CA VAL A 292 10.39 19.47 7.39
C VAL A 292 10.23 18.12 6.71
N VAL A 293 10.36 17.04 7.50
CA VAL A 293 10.05 15.68 7.08
C VAL A 293 8.60 15.37 7.41
N GLY A 294 7.82 15.05 6.37
CA GLY A 294 6.41 14.74 6.49
C GLY A 294 6.15 13.31 6.94
N THR A 295 5.10 13.16 7.71
CA THR A 295 4.70 11.88 8.33
C THR A 295 3.50 11.24 7.66
N GLY A 296 2.71 11.97 6.84
CA GLY A 296 1.49 11.50 6.20
C GLY A 296 1.73 10.28 5.30
N ASP A 297 0.83 9.31 5.38
CA ASP A 297 0.90 8.04 4.67
C ASP A 297 0.07 7.99 3.38
N LEU A 298 0.14 6.86 2.67
CA LEU A 298 -0.57 6.64 1.41
C LEU A 298 -2.09 6.59 1.59
N SER A 299 -2.57 5.97 2.67
CA SER A 299 -4.01 5.79 2.93
C SER A 299 -4.68 7.12 3.30
N GLU A 300 -4.00 7.95 4.09
CA GLU A 300 -4.41 9.31 4.39
C GLU A 300 -4.47 10.15 3.12
N SER A 301 -3.48 10.04 2.26
CA SER A 301 -3.45 10.71 0.95
C SER A 301 -4.60 10.26 0.05
N ALA A 302 -4.94 8.98 0.05
CA ALA A 302 -6.05 8.44 -0.74
C ALA A 302 -7.41 9.00 -0.28
N LEU A 303 -7.65 9.01 1.03
CA LEU A 303 -8.90 9.48 1.65
C LEU A 303 -8.97 11.00 1.82
N GLY A 304 -7.84 11.70 1.62
CA GLY A 304 -7.70 13.11 1.97
C GLY A 304 -7.91 13.37 3.46
N TRP A 305 -7.53 12.40 4.30
CA TRP A 305 -7.65 12.49 5.76
C TRP A 305 -6.45 13.22 6.34
N SER A 306 -6.39 14.50 6.08
CA SER A 306 -5.38 15.44 6.54
C SER A 306 -5.91 16.86 6.39
N THR A 307 -5.40 17.79 7.15
CA THR A 307 -5.71 19.21 7.02
C THR A 307 -4.92 19.80 5.86
N TYR A 308 -5.64 20.33 4.86
CA TYR A 308 -5.01 21.04 3.74
C TYR A 308 -4.15 22.20 4.24
N ASN A 309 -2.91 22.27 3.78
CA ASN A 309 -1.91 23.24 4.23
C ASN A 309 -1.65 23.20 5.75
N GLY A 310 -1.82 22.03 6.34
CA GLY A 310 -1.45 21.68 7.71
C GLY A 310 -0.54 20.45 7.69
N ASP A 311 -0.91 19.40 8.39
CA ASP A 311 -0.22 18.09 8.41
C ASP A 311 -0.07 17.44 7.03
N HIS A 312 -0.88 17.83 6.07
CA HIS A 312 -0.77 17.48 4.65
C HIS A 312 0.55 17.97 4.00
N MET A 313 1.17 19.05 4.52
CA MET A 313 2.32 19.71 3.90
C MET A 313 3.63 19.40 4.62
N SER A 314 4.67 19.17 3.81
CA SER A 314 6.06 19.06 4.25
C SER A 314 6.99 19.33 3.08
N MET A 315 8.29 19.33 3.33
CA MET A 315 9.27 19.49 2.26
C MET A 315 9.71 18.15 1.65
N TYR A 316 9.56 17.05 2.39
CA TYR A 316 9.73 15.67 1.91
C TYR A 316 8.98 14.69 2.81
N ALA A 317 8.05 13.92 2.25
CA ALA A 317 7.18 13.00 2.99
C ALA A 317 7.67 11.55 2.86
N VAL A 318 8.33 11.03 3.89
CA VAL A 318 8.97 9.70 3.83
C VAL A 318 7.97 8.54 3.78
N ASN A 319 6.74 8.74 4.29
CA ASN A 319 5.70 7.69 4.36
C ASN A 319 4.67 7.78 3.23
N VAL A 320 4.76 8.75 2.33
CA VAL A 320 3.70 9.07 1.33
C VAL A 320 3.29 7.91 0.42
N SER A 321 4.12 6.89 0.27
CA SER A 321 3.84 5.67 -0.50
C SER A 321 3.70 4.42 0.37
N VAL A 322 3.64 4.54 1.69
CA VAL A 322 3.44 3.44 2.64
C VAL A 322 1.99 3.48 3.12
N PRO A 323 1.18 2.44 2.87
CA PRO A 323 -0.20 2.41 3.37
C PRO A 323 -0.28 2.20 4.88
N LYS A 324 -1.33 2.70 5.52
CA LYS A 324 -1.53 2.64 6.97
C LYS A 324 -1.35 1.23 7.55
N THR A 325 -1.93 0.24 6.88
CA THR A 325 -1.82 -1.16 7.32
C THR A 325 -0.39 -1.69 7.30
N LEU A 326 0.50 -1.13 6.46
CA LEU A 326 1.90 -1.55 6.35
C LEU A 326 2.82 -0.79 7.32
N VAL A 327 2.46 0.43 7.73
CA VAL A 327 3.27 1.23 8.68
C VAL A 327 3.57 0.46 9.95
N SER A 328 2.56 -0.17 10.54
CA SER A 328 2.71 -0.98 11.77
C SER A 328 3.71 -2.14 11.59
N PHE A 329 3.68 -2.82 10.44
CA PHE A 329 4.62 -3.91 10.13
C PHE A 329 6.07 -3.41 10.01
N VAL A 330 6.27 -2.24 9.38
CA VAL A 330 7.62 -1.67 9.26
C VAL A 330 8.16 -1.23 10.61
N VAL A 331 7.34 -0.57 11.45
CA VAL A 331 7.73 -0.18 12.82
C VAL A 331 8.06 -1.41 13.66
N GLY A 332 7.23 -2.46 13.62
CA GLY A 332 7.44 -3.72 14.32
C GLY A 332 8.72 -4.42 13.84
N TRP A 333 8.96 -4.44 12.53
CA TRP A 333 10.18 -5.00 11.96
C TRP A 333 11.44 -4.26 12.45
N VAL A 334 11.42 -2.93 12.49
CA VAL A 334 12.52 -2.13 13.04
C VAL A 334 12.76 -2.48 14.51
N ALA A 335 11.70 -2.54 15.31
CA ALA A 335 11.78 -2.90 16.73
C ALA A 335 12.40 -4.29 16.96
N ASP A 336 12.01 -5.26 16.14
CA ASP A 336 12.40 -6.66 16.34
C ASP A 336 13.72 -7.05 15.65
N ASN A 337 14.08 -6.40 14.55
CA ASN A 337 15.25 -6.82 13.75
C ASN A 337 16.42 -5.81 13.76
N ARG A 338 16.13 -4.51 13.85
CA ARG A 338 17.19 -3.48 13.86
C ARG A 338 17.70 -3.16 15.27
N LEU A 339 16.82 -3.32 16.27
CA LEU A 339 17.14 -3.02 17.66
C LEU A 339 17.47 -4.27 18.49
N ALA A 340 17.16 -5.46 17.98
CA ALA A 340 17.41 -6.73 18.68
C ALA A 340 18.70 -7.45 18.25
N GLY A 341 19.38 -7.03 17.19
CA GLY A 341 20.54 -7.71 16.64
C GLY A 341 21.84 -7.41 17.40
N GLU A 342 22.69 -8.44 17.60
CA GLU A 342 24.06 -8.36 18.11
C GLU A 342 25.04 -7.58 17.21
N HIS A 343 24.58 -6.93 16.17
CA HIS A 343 25.40 -6.00 15.42
C HIS A 343 25.57 -4.76 16.30
N GLU A 344 26.74 -4.70 16.94
CA GLU A 344 27.27 -3.52 17.62
C GLU A 344 26.94 -2.26 16.81
N VAL A 345 25.81 -1.64 17.14
CA VAL A 345 25.59 -0.23 16.84
C VAL A 345 26.51 0.50 17.82
N LYS A 346 27.77 0.60 17.43
CA LYS A 346 28.71 1.47 18.14
C LYS A 346 28.09 2.86 18.11
N ASP A 347 27.74 3.35 19.29
CA ASP A 347 27.39 4.72 19.62
C ASP A 347 25.92 5.16 19.68
N TYR A 348 24.99 4.28 19.93
CA TYR A 348 23.85 4.74 20.71
C TYR A 348 23.92 4.08 22.09
N SER A 349 24.17 4.86 23.14
CA SER A 349 24.09 4.45 24.56
C SER A 349 22.65 4.16 24.99
N LEU A 350 21.88 3.57 24.09
CA LEU A 350 20.44 3.44 24.16
C LEU A 350 20.09 2.09 24.74
N ASP A 351 19.23 2.12 25.74
CA ASP A 351 18.53 0.94 26.19
C ASP A 351 17.58 0.47 25.06
N ASN A 352 18.11 -0.33 24.12
CA ASN A 352 17.37 -0.91 23.02
C ASN A 352 16.11 -1.66 23.49
N ALA A 353 16.13 -2.20 24.70
CA ALA A 353 14.98 -2.88 25.29
C ALA A 353 13.85 -1.88 25.64
N THR A 354 14.20 -0.69 26.09
CA THR A 354 13.22 0.36 26.38
C THR A 354 12.65 0.95 25.10
N LEU A 355 13.48 1.20 24.07
CA LEU A 355 13.02 1.67 22.77
C LEU A 355 12.08 0.64 22.13
N ARG A 356 12.44 -0.64 22.14
CA ARG A 356 11.58 -1.72 21.65
C ARG A 356 10.22 -1.76 22.35
N ARG A 357 10.20 -1.66 23.67
CA ARG A 357 8.94 -1.61 24.44
C ARG A 357 8.08 -0.41 24.08
N ALA A 358 8.68 0.77 23.94
CA ALA A 358 7.97 1.98 23.54
C ALA A 358 7.36 1.85 22.14
N LEU A 359 8.10 1.25 21.19
CA LEU A 359 7.59 1.00 19.83
C LEU A 359 6.40 0.03 19.84
N HIS A 360 6.46 -1.05 20.61
CA HIS A 360 5.33 -1.97 20.76
C HIS A 360 4.13 -1.29 21.44
N ASP A 361 4.34 -0.44 22.45
CA ASP A 361 3.25 0.31 23.11
C ASP A 361 2.56 1.28 22.13
N ILE A 362 3.34 1.92 21.23
CA ILE A 362 2.78 2.77 20.17
C ILE A 362 1.95 1.95 19.18
N MET A 363 2.40 0.74 18.82
CA MET A 363 1.66 -0.15 17.91
C MET A 363 0.31 -0.58 18.50
N ASP A 364 0.22 -0.72 19.82
CA ASP A 364 -0.99 -1.09 20.54
C ASP A 364 -1.92 0.12 20.82
N THR A 365 -1.52 1.33 20.44
CA THR A 365 -2.32 2.54 20.66
C THR A 365 -3.31 2.74 19.51
N PRO A 366 -4.62 2.98 19.80
CA PRO A 366 -5.60 3.25 18.75
C PRO A 366 -5.28 4.48 17.90
N ILE A 367 -5.53 4.39 16.59
CA ILE A 367 -5.30 5.49 15.65
C ILE A 367 -6.27 6.64 15.94
N SER A 368 -5.74 7.81 16.25
CA SER A 368 -6.51 9.04 16.52
C SER A 368 -5.79 10.28 15.99
N PRO A 369 -6.51 11.28 15.45
CA PRO A 369 -5.91 12.56 15.07
C PRO A 369 -5.58 13.44 16.27
N GLU A 370 -6.04 13.11 17.48
CA GLU A 370 -5.80 13.84 18.75
C GLU A 370 -6.05 15.36 18.66
N LEU A 371 -7.10 15.75 17.96
CA LEU A 371 -7.48 17.17 17.77
C LEU A 371 -8.63 17.61 18.67
N LEU A 372 -9.44 16.65 19.18
CA LEU A 372 -10.52 16.90 20.11
C LEU A 372 -10.10 16.57 21.55
N PRO A 373 -10.55 17.35 22.55
CA PRO A 373 -10.27 17.07 23.94
C PRO A 373 -10.67 15.64 24.34
N PRO A 374 -9.89 14.94 25.18
CA PRO A 374 -10.26 13.63 25.72
C PRO A 374 -11.54 13.72 26.54
N ASP A 375 -12.19 12.57 26.77
CA ASP A 375 -13.35 12.50 27.66
C ASP A 375 -12.97 12.74 29.14
N LYS A 376 -13.98 12.72 30.02
CA LYS A 376 -13.77 12.95 31.46
C LYS A 376 -12.85 11.91 32.12
N ASP A 377 -12.67 10.76 31.49
CA ASP A 377 -11.80 9.67 31.95
C ASP A 377 -10.42 9.66 31.26
N GLY A 378 -10.10 10.70 30.49
CA GLY A 378 -8.83 10.84 29.75
C GLY A 378 -8.74 9.93 28.52
N LYS A 379 -9.86 9.35 28.04
CA LYS A 379 -9.86 8.46 26.88
C LYS A 379 -10.03 9.23 25.58
N ILE A 380 -9.43 8.70 24.52
CA ILE A 380 -9.55 9.21 23.15
C ILE A 380 -11.03 9.19 22.73
N VAL A 381 -11.59 10.39 22.50
CA VAL A 381 -12.98 10.57 22.05
C VAL A 381 -13.13 10.28 20.56
N GLN A 382 -12.11 10.58 19.76
CA GLN A 382 -12.16 10.50 18.32
C GLN A 382 -11.26 9.40 17.79
N LYS A 383 -11.84 8.24 17.46
CA LYS A 383 -11.13 7.23 16.71
C LYS A 383 -11.28 7.50 15.21
N THR A 384 -10.17 7.53 14.49
CA THR A 384 -10.15 7.79 13.05
C THR A 384 -11.04 6.83 12.29
N GLU A 385 -10.98 5.53 12.59
CA GLU A 385 -11.76 4.51 11.90
C GLU A 385 -13.28 4.60 12.11
N GLU A 386 -13.75 5.26 13.16
CA GLU A 386 -15.18 5.52 13.35
C GLU A 386 -15.71 6.58 12.37
N ARG A 387 -14.86 7.52 11.94
CA ARG A 387 -15.21 8.59 10.98
C ARG A 387 -14.97 8.23 9.52
N VAL A 388 -13.85 7.59 9.24
CA VAL A 388 -13.43 7.29 7.86
C VAL A 388 -13.60 5.83 7.48
N GLY A 389 -13.79 4.92 8.42
CA GLY A 389 -13.87 3.48 8.24
C GLY A 389 -12.56 2.74 8.46
N PRO A 390 -12.61 1.41 8.52
CA PRO A 390 -11.43 0.59 8.75
C PRO A 390 -10.38 0.73 7.64
N TYR A 391 -9.14 1.04 8.00
CA TYR A 391 -8.05 1.17 7.04
C TYR A 391 -7.79 -0.12 6.26
N ILE A 392 -8.04 -1.28 6.84
CA ILE A 392 -7.92 -2.56 6.12
C ILE A 392 -8.82 -2.63 4.88
N LEU A 393 -10.04 -2.07 4.95
CA LEU A 393 -10.94 -1.98 3.81
C LEU A 393 -10.44 -0.93 2.80
N HIS A 394 -10.03 0.24 3.26
CA HIS A 394 -9.57 1.31 2.39
C HIS A 394 -8.29 0.95 1.64
N ASP A 395 -7.33 0.31 2.29
CA ASP A 395 -6.09 -0.15 1.68
C ASP A 395 -6.37 -1.27 0.67
N PHE A 396 -7.31 -2.16 0.95
CA PHE A 396 -7.79 -3.15 -0.02
C PHE A 396 -8.39 -2.46 -1.25
N PHE A 397 -9.30 -1.50 -1.06
CA PHE A 397 -9.94 -0.77 -2.16
C PHE A 397 -8.90 0.02 -2.97
N LEU A 398 -7.99 0.71 -2.30
CA LEU A 398 -6.92 1.47 -2.92
C LEU A 398 -6.02 0.58 -3.79
N PHE A 399 -5.59 -0.56 -3.25
CA PHE A 399 -4.72 -1.48 -3.95
C PHE A 399 -5.34 -1.96 -5.26
N TYR A 400 -6.56 -2.48 -5.21
CA TYR A 400 -7.20 -3.04 -6.39
C TYR A 400 -7.66 -1.96 -7.39
N THR A 401 -8.03 -0.78 -6.91
CA THR A 401 -8.38 0.34 -7.78
C THR A 401 -7.15 0.85 -8.55
N ILE A 402 -6.05 1.11 -7.87
CA ILE A 402 -4.88 1.75 -8.49
C ILE A 402 -4.01 0.73 -9.22
N ARG A 403 -3.73 -0.43 -8.60
CA ARG A 403 -2.82 -1.43 -9.18
C ARG A 403 -3.43 -2.18 -10.36
N PHE A 404 -4.73 -2.41 -10.35
CA PHE A 404 -5.40 -3.25 -11.35
C PHE A 404 -6.56 -2.56 -12.08
N GLY A 405 -6.82 -1.28 -11.84
CA GLY A 405 -7.92 -0.55 -12.48
C GLY A 405 -9.29 -1.20 -12.24
N MET A 406 -9.46 -1.85 -11.09
CA MET A 406 -10.66 -2.65 -10.83
C MET A 406 -11.89 -1.76 -10.68
N ARG A 407 -12.95 -2.10 -11.40
CA ARG A 407 -14.22 -1.36 -11.39
C ARG A 407 -15.00 -1.57 -10.07
N PRO A 408 -15.79 -0.61 -9.63
CA PRO A 408 -16.48 -0.64 -8.34
C PRO A 408 -17.31 -1.91 -8.07
N ARG A 409 -18.13 -2.34 -9.02
CA ARG A 409 -18.96 -3.56 -8.88
C ARG A 409 -18.12 -4.79 -8.61
N ARG A 410 -17.05 -4.95 -9.37
CA ARG A 410 -16.16 -6.07 -9.22
C ARG A 410 -15.37 -6.00 -7.93
N LEU A 411 -14.89 -4.82 -7.55
CA LEU A 411 -14.18 -4.58 -6.29
C LEU A 411 -15.09 -4.89 -5.10
N LEU A 412 -16.36 -4.50 -5.15
CA LEU A 412 -17.36 -4.85 -4.13
C LEU A 412 -17.49 -6.36 -3.98
N TYR A 413 -17.64 -7.07 -5.10
CA TYR A 413 -17.79 -8.53 -5.10
C TYR A 413 -16.61 -9.25 -4.47
N ILE A 414 -15.36 -8.94 -4.88
CA ILE A 414 -14.18 -9.58 -4.28
C ILE A 414 -13.97 -9.16 -2.83
N ALA A 415 -14.30 -7.92 -2.46
CA ALA A 415 -14.18 -7.46 -1.09
C ALA A 415 -15.17 -8.18 -0.17
N GLN A 416 -16.42 -8.35 -0.58
CA GLN A 416 -17.42 -9.09 0.20
C GLN A 416 -16.98 -10.54 0.45
N GLN A 417 -16.41 -11.21 -0.54
CA GLN A 417 -15.86 -12.58 -0.36
C GLN A 417 -14.61 -12.61 0.51
N THR A 418 -13.71 -11.63 0.33
CA THR A 418 -12.46 -11.57 1.09
C THR A 418 -12.70 -11.35 2.58
N PHE A 419 -13.66 -10.50 2.89
CA PHE A 419 -14.00 -10.10 4.26
C PHE A 419 -15.21 -10.84 4.84
N GLU A 420 -15.63 -11.94 4.21
CA GLU A 420 -16.71 -12.80 4.73
C GLU A 420 -16.38 -13.26 6.16
N GLY A 421 -17.31 -13.07 7.08
CA GLY A 421 -17.14 -13.38 8.51
C GLY A 421 -16.37 -12.32 9.33
N MET A 422 -15.76 -11.32 8.68
CA MET A 422 -15.14 -10.18 9.34
C MET A 422 -16.06 -8.94 9.35
N PHE A 423 -16.71 -8.69 8.24
CA PHE A 423 -17.63 -7.56 8.07
C PHE A 423 -18.91 -7.98 7.32
N GLU A 424 -20.01 -7.37 7.68
CA GLU A 424 -21.26 -7.53 6.95
C GLU A 424 -21.17 -6.96 5.52
N PRO A 425 -21.78 -7.60 4.51
CA PRO A 425 -21.72 -7.12 3.12
C PRO A 425 -22.17 -5.68 2.93
N SER A 426 -23.20 -5.25 3.65
CA SER A 426 -23.67 -3.86 3.65
C SER A 426 -22.67 -2.88 4.21
N TYR A 427 -21.88 -3.29 5.20
CA TYR A 427 -20.81 -2.50 5.79
C TYR A 427 -19.66 -2.30 4.80
N VAL A 428 -19.25 -3.37 4.09
CA VAL A 428 -18.24 -3.30 3.03
C VAL A 428 -18.71 -2.36 1.91
N LYS A 429 -19.97 -2.49 1.45
CA LYS A 429 -20.58 -1.61 0.43
C LYS A 429 -20.58 -0.15 0.87
N LYS A 430 -20.97 0.14 2.11
CA LYS A 430 -20.96 1.49 2.69
C LYS A 430 -19.55 2.12 2.59
N TRP A 431 -18.50 1.41 2.99
CA TRP A 431 -17.15 1.95 3.02
C TRP A 431 -16.50 2.02 1.64
N LEU A 432 -16.86 1.13 0.71
CA LEU A 432 -16.44 1.27 -0.69
C LEU A 432 -17.02 2.54 -1.32
N ARG A 433 -18.30 2.82 -1.05
CA ARG A 433 -18.97 4.04 -1.50
C ARG A 433 -18.30 5.28 -0.93
N GLU A 434 -17.99 5.28 0.37
CA GLU A 434 -17.29 6.38 1.04
C GLU A 434 -15.84 6.54 0.53
N PHE A 435 -15.13 5.44 0.27
CA PHE A 435 -13.81 5.46 -0.35
C PHE A 435 -13.82 6.22 -1.67
N TYR A 436 -14.66 5.86 -2.63
CA TYR A 436 -14.72 6.56 -3.92
C TYR A 436 -15.18 8.01 -3.78
N ARG A 437 -16.18 8.28 -2.94
CA ARG A 437 -16.62 9.65 -2.67
C ARG A 437 -15.47 10.54 -2.19
N ARG A 438 -14.70 10.06 -1.21
CA ARG A 438 -13.55 10.79 -0.67
C ARG A 438 -12.42 10.85 -1.66
N PHE A 439 -12.09 9.74 -2.29
CA PHE A 439 -11.00 9.65 -3.25
C PHE A 439 -11.12 10.70 -4.37
N PHE A 440 -12.31 10.89 -4.92
CA PHE A 440 -12.56 11.94 -5.92
C PHE A 440 -12.57 13.34 -5.30
N MET A 441 -13.39 13.56 -4.29
CA MET A 441 -13.59 14.88 -3.70
C MET A 441 -12.31 15.49 -3.11
N GLN A 442 -11.36 14.66 -2.67
CA GLN A 442 -10.12 15.10 -2.03
C GLN A 442 -8.92 15.17 -2.99
N GLN A 443 -9.14 15.04 -4.30
CA GLN A 443 -8.06 15.08 -5.29
C GLN A 443 -7.25 16.37 -5.23
N TYR A 444 -7.86 17.50 -4.94
CA TYR A 444 -7.16 18.78 -4.85
C TYR A 444 -6.01 18.77 -3.82
N LYS A 445 -6.13 17.98 -2.74
CA LYS A 445 -5.06 17.77 -1.77
C LYS A 445 -3.91 16.98 -2.38
N ARG A 446 -4.20 15.94 -3.16
CA ARG A 446 -3.19 15.14 -3.83
C ARG A 446 -2.44 15.88 -4.93
N SER A 447 -3.08 16.86 -5.55
CA SER A 447 -2.44 17.70 -6.58
C SER A 447 -1.19 18.43 -6.10
N CYS A 448 -1.05 18.65 -4.80
CA CYS A 448 0.05 19.35 -4.16
C CYS A 448 0.72 18.57 -3.02
N ILE A 449 0.59 17.25 -2.98
CA ILE A 449 1.30 16.46 -1.97
C ILE A 449 2.82 16.63 -2.12
N PRO A 450 3.56 16.58 -1.00
CA PRO A 450 5.02 16.65 -1.00
C PRO A 450 5.67 15.56 -1.84
N ASP A 451 6.92 15.82 -2.24
CA ASP A 451 7.80 14.77 -2.75
C ASP A 451 8.04 13.70 -1.69
N GLY A 452 8.23 12.47 -2.13
CA GLY A 452 8.57 11.35 -1.25
C GLY A 452 8.98 10.11 -2.03
N PRO A 453 9.56 9.11 -1.38
CA PRO A 453 10.05 7.91 -2.06
C PRO A 453 8.89 7.04 -2.54
N LYS A 454 9.02 6.49 -3.75
CA LYS A 454 8.11 5.48 -4.27
C LYS A 454 8.55 4.11 -3.75
N VAL A 455 7.85 3.58 -2.76
CA VAL A 455 8.20 2.29 -2.13
C VAL A 455 7.50 1.09 -2.75
N GLY A 456 6.35 1.28 -3.38
CA GLY A 456 5.55 0.21 -3.97
C GLY A 456 5.00 0.54 -5.34
N THR A 457 4.25 -0.40 -5.90
CA THR A 457 3.58 -0.24 -7.20
C THR A 457 2.34 0.65 -7.15
N VAL A 458 1.79 0.87 -5.95
CA VAL A 458 0.67 1.78 -5.71
C VAL A 458 1.20 3.09 -5.14
N THR A 459 1.00 4.18 -5.85
CA THR A 459 1.41 5.52 -5.45
C THR A 459 0.45 6.54 -6.04
N LEU A 460 0.27 7.65 -5.33
CA LEU A 460 -0.64 8.72 -5.69
C LEU A 460 0.10 10.02 -6.05
N SER A 461 1.39 9.92 -6.38
CA SER A 461 2.19 11.08 -6.78
C SER A 461 1.64 11.73 -8.06
N PRO A 462 1.34 13.05 -8.03
CA PRO A 462 0.82 13.76 -9.21
C PRO A 462 1.91 13.98 -10.27
N ARG A 463 3.16 13.72 -9.96
CA ARG A 463 4.32 13.98 -10.84
C ARG A 463 4.51 12.92 -11.93
N GLY A 464 3.78 11.80 -11.86
CA GLY A 464 3.86 10.76 -12.90
C GLY A 464 2.96 9.56 -12.67
N ASP A 465 2.60 9.25 -11.43
CA ASP A 465 1.90 8.02 -11.11
C ASP A 465 0.38 8.14 -11.12
N TRP A 466 -0.16 9.23 -10.54
CA TRP A 466 -1.61 9.45 -10.49
C TRP A 466 -1.97 10.89 -10.87
N ARG A 467 -2.46 11.07 -12.10
CA ARG A 467 -2.92 12.36 -12.60
C ARG A 467 -4.43 12.32 -12.78
N MET A 468 -5.14 13.09 -11.98
CA MET A 468 -6.59 13.22 -12.03
C MET A 468 -6.97 14.70 -11.86
N PRO A 469 -7.94 15.22 -12.63
CA PRO A 469 -8.49 16.55 -12.40
C PRO A 469 -9.08 16.65 -10.98
N SER A 470 -8.90 17.81 -10.33
CA SER A 470 -9.42 18.00 -8.96
C SER A 470 -10.95 18.08 -8.90
N ASP A 471 -11.58 18.34 -10.02
CA ASP A 471 -13.02 18.43 -10.24
C ASP A 471 -13.61 17.19 -10.94
N ALA A 472 -12.88 16.08 -10.99
CA ALA A 472 -13.39 14.82 -11.50
C ALA A 472 -14.60 14.33 -10.71
N ASP A 473 -15.66 13.93 -11.42
CA ASP A 473 -16.92 13.50 -10.83
C ASP A 473 -16.94 12.00 -10.52
N SER A 474 -17.35 11.64 -9.32
CA SER A 474 -17.48 10.26 -8.85
C SER A 474 -18.84 9.60 -9.14
N SER A 475 -19.80 10.33 -9.72
CA SER A 475 -21.20 9.88 -9.82
C SER A 475 -21.36 8.52 -10.49
N LEU A 476 -20.58 8.22 -11.54
CA LEU A 476 -20.65 6.93 -12.23
C LEU A 476 -20.15 5.77 -11.35
N TRP A 477 -19.08 5.97 -10.59
CA TRP A 477 -18.55 4.97 -9.64
C TRP A 477 -19.56 4.70 -8.51
N LEU A 478 -20.14 5.78 -7.96
CA LEU A 478 -21.13 5.66 -6.89
C LEU A 478 -22.41 5.00 -7.39
N LYS A 479 -22.88 5.35 -8.58
CA LYS A 479 -24.04 4.70 -9.22
C LYS A 479 -23.80 3.20 -9.41
N GLU A 480 -22.66 2.80 -9.92
CA GLU A 480 -22.31 1.37 -10.12
C GLU A 480 -22.37 0.58 -8.79
N ILE A 481 -21.93 1.21 -7.67
CA ILE A 481 -22.02 0.59 -6.34
C ILE A 481 -23.47 0.53 -5.86
N ASP A 482 -24.22 1.62 -6.02
CA ASP A 482 -25.59 1.72 -5.53
C ASP A 482 -26.53 0.71 -6.24
N GLU A 483 -26.28 0.42 -7.52
CA GLU A 483 -27.01 -0.57 -8.33
C GLU A 483 -26.62 -2.04 -8.03
N CYS A 484 -25.58 -2.31 -7.24
CA CYS A 484 -25.26 -3.68 -6.83
C CYS A 484 -26.29 -4.16 -5.80
N GLU A 485 -26.89 -5.31 -6.04
CA GLU A 485 -27.65 -6.06 -5.03
C GLU A 485 -26.65 -6.62 -3.99
N LEU A 486 -27.10 -6.72 -2.72
CA LEU A 486 -26.29 -7.22 -1.59
C LEU A 486 -26.37 -8.74 -1.50
#